data_62866178aa7056b34b144e0c6f77a9e4
#
_entry.id   62866178aa7056b34b144e0c6f77a9e4
#
_cell.length_a   1.000
_cell.length_b   1.000
_cell.length_c   1.000
_cell.angle_alpha   90.00
_cell.angle_beta   90.00
_cell.angle_gamma   90.00
#
_symmetry.space_group_name_H-M   'P 1'
#
loop_
_entity.id
_entity.type
_entity.pdbx_description
1 polymer ?
#
loop_
_entity_poly.entity_id
_entity_poly.type
_entity_poly.pdbx_seq_one_letter_code
_entity_poly.pdbx_strand_id
1 'polypeptide(L)'
;IRQICKPINGEYSSRPTIIGLLIFGGVMGIGSYLIRQVSPQDHWIWPFGIIPLPMEPAHYLQYVMMFVIGILARRFAWLEKMGNTTGALSLAIGCLLAIGIYLRDGGAWNAFVTEWFGIYESLLCVFICFGLIWLFREYGNWESKFWQWCAAQSYGAYIFHLLLMIVLQYATDSIWMGAFGKFIFIGIVTTICSFVLTWLVRLIPGAKRVL
;
A
#
# COMPACT_ATOMS: atom_id res chain seq x y z
N ILE A 1 19.00 -5.03 10.47
CA ILE A 1 17.74 -5.52 9.87
C ILE A 1 17.87 -7.00 9.45
N ARG A 2 18.98 -7.43 8.83
CA ARG A 2 19.18 -8.83 8.39
C ARG A 2 19.16 -9.89 9.51
N GLN A 3 19.47 -9.53 10.77
CA GLN A 3 19.49 -10.47 11.90
C GLN A 3 18.13 -10.66 12.57
N ILE A 4 17.21 -9.70 12.45
CA ILE A 4 15.89 -9.74 13.09
C ILE A 4 14.91 -10.62 12.28
N CYS A 5 15.18 -10.86 11.02
CA CYS A 5 14.29 -11.54 10.08
C CYS A 5 14.75 -12.93 9.65
N LYS A 6 15.48 -13.67 10.48
CA LYS A 6 15.70 -15.11 10.19
C LYS A 6 14.36 -15.83 10.30
N PRO A 7 13.98 -16.63 9.28
CA PRO A 7 12.80 -17.47 9.41
C PRO A 7 12.99 -18.42 10.59
N ILE A 8 11.98 -18.57 11.42
CA ILE A 8 12.00 -19.57 12.49
C ILE A 8 11.85 -20.92 11.79
N ASN A 9 12.95 -21.67 11.74
CA ASN A 9 12.95 -23.07 11.36
C ASN A 9 12.30 -23.86 12.51
N GLY A 10 10.98 -24.01 12.46
CA GLY A 10 10.23 -24.75 13.47
C GLY A 10 8.84 -25.10 12.96
N GLU A 11 8.27 -26.16 13.46
CA GLU A 11 7.00 -26.81 13.09
C GLU A 11 5.74 -25.92 13.19
N TYR A 12 5.83 -24.70 13.70
CA TYR A 12 4.76 -23.71 13.74
C TYR A 12 4.68 -22.91 12.43
N SER A 13 4.45 -23.62 11.34
CA SER A 13 4.21 -23.01 10.04
C SER A 13 2.71 -22.81 9.82
N SER A 14 2.12 -21.80 10.48
CA SER A 14 0.76 -21.39 10.14
C SER A 14 0.76 -20.75 8.75
N ARG A 15 -0.09 -21.26 7.87
CA ARG A 15 -0.34 -20.64 6.56
C ARG A 15 -1.42 -19.58 6.73
N PRO A 16 -1.35 -18.45 6.02
CA PRO A 16 -2.45 -17.51 6.01
C PRO A 16 -3.69 -18.17 5.40
N THR A 17 -4.81 -18.05 6.08
CA THR A 17 -6.11 -18.56 5.64
C THR A 17 -7.06 -17.40 5.41
N ILE A 18 -8.08 -17.58 4.57
CA ILE A 18 -9.10 -16.54 4.34
C ILE A 18 -9.77 -16.13 5.65
N ILE A 19 -10.05 -17.08 6.54
CA ILE A 19 -10.64 -16.79 7.85
C ILE A 19 -9.70 -15.93 8.70
N GLY A 20 -8.40 -16.27 8.71
CA GLY A 20 -7.39 -15.47 9.41
C GLY A 20 -7.30 -14.04 8.89
N LEU A 21 -7.36 -13.86 7.56
CA LEU A 21 -7.36 -12.53 6.93
C LEU A 21 -8.65 -11.75 7.24
N LEU A 22 -9.80 -12.40 7.27
CA LEU A 22 -11.08 -11.80 7.67
C LEU A 22 -11.05 -11.35 9.13
N ILE A 23 -10.57 -12.19 10.03
CA ILE A 23 -10.44 -11.83 11.45
C ILE A 23 -9.49 -10.67 11.62
N PHE A 24 -8.32 -10.72 10.98
CA PHE A 24 -7.34 -9.63 11.05
C PHE A 24 -7.90 -8.32 10.49
N GLY A 25 -8.49 -8.34 9.29
CA GLY A 25 -9.12 -7.18 8.67
C GLY A 25 -10.30 -6.66 9.47
N GLY A 26 -11.09 -7.55 10.08
CA GLY A 26 -12.22 -7.19 10.96
C GLY A 26 -11.75 -6.50 12.25
N VAL A 27 -10.74 -7.04 12.94
CA VAL A 27 -10.16 -6.41 14.14
C VAL A 27 -9.57 -5.04 13.82
N MET A 28 -8.79 -4.97 12.73
CA MET A 28 -8.23 -3.70 12.25
C MET A 28 -9.33 -2.71 11.89
N GLY A 29 -10.40 -3.18 11.24
CA GLY A 29 -11.54 -2.36 10.83
C GLY A 29 -12.34 -1.81 11.99
N ILE A 30 -12.64 -2.63 12.99
CA ILE A 30 -13.32 -2.20 14.22
C ILE A 30 -12.47 -1.14 14.94
N GLY A 31 -11.16 -1.39 15.09
CA GLY A 31 -10.26 -0.43 15.70
C GLY A 31 -10.21 0.90 14.92
N SER A 32 -10.12 0.84 13.58
CA SER A 32 -10.16 2.04 12.73
C SER A 32 -11.49 2.78 12.84
N TYR A 33 -12.61 2.06 12.90
CA TYR A 33 -13.93 2.64 13.11
C TYR A 33 -14.01 3.41 14.45
N LEU A 34 -13.52 2.80 15.53
CA LEU A 34 -13.53 3.44 16.86
C LEU A 34 -12.65 4.69 16.92
N ILE A 35 -11.47 4.65 16.31
CA ILE A 35 -10.58 5.82 16.25
C ILE A 35 -11.25 6.97 15.48
N ARG A 36 -11.95 6.68 14.41
CA ARG A 36 -12.64 7.68 13.58
C ARG A 36 -13.82 8.34 14.28
N GLN A 37 -14.38 7.73 15.32
CA GLN A 37 -15.39 8.40 16.18
C GLN A 37 -14.75 9.54 16.99
N VAL A 38 -13.46 9.44 17.33
CA VAL A 38 -12.74 10.45 18.11
C VAL A 38 -11.95 11.40 17.20
N SER A 39 -11.37 10.88 16.14
CA SER A 39 -10.58 11.64 15.17
C SER A 39 -11.08 11.31 13.76
N PRO A 40 -12.02 12.08 13.22
CA PRO A 40 -12.55 11.89 11.87
C PRO A 40 -11.45 11.93 10.81
N GLN A 41 -11.76 11.41 9.61
CA GLN A 41 -10.90 11.57 8.43
C GLN A 41 -10.71 13.06 8.14
N ASP A 42 -9.61 13.41 7.51
CA ASP A 42 -9.21 14.79 7.19
C ASP A 42 -8.89 15.68 8.42
N HIS A 43 -8.90 15.09 9.62
CA HIS A 43 -8.44 15.79 10.83
C HIS A 43 -6.93 15.61 11.01
N TRP A 44 -6.18 16.57 10.48
CA TRP A 44 -4.72 16.60 10.54
C TRP A 44 -4.23 17.21 11.85
N ILE A 45 -3.36 16.51 12.56
CA ILE A 45 -2.68 17.02 13.74
C ILE A 45 -1.20 17.27 13.44
N TRP A 46 -0.64 18.24 14.15
CA TRP A 46 0.77 18.65 14.06
C TRP A 46 1.48 18.37 15.38
N PRO A 47 1.79 17.10 15.71
CA PRO A 47 2.23 16.72 17.05
C PRO A 47 3.58 17.33 17.44
N PHE A 48 4.38 17.74 16.46
CA PHE A 48 5.72 18.29 16.70
C PHE A 48 5.82 19.80 16.48
N GLY A 49 4.73 20.52 16.31
CA GLY A 49 4.63 21.99 16.21
C GLY A 49 5.66 22.69 15.31
N ILE A 50 6.94 22.42 15.51
CA ILE A 50 8.08 23.01 14.79
C ILE A 50 8.39 22.22 13.50
N ILE A 51 8.14 20.92 13.48
CA ILE A 51 8.39 20.08 12.30
C ILE A 51 7.05 19.93 11.57
N PRO A 52 6.95 20.36 10.29
CA PRO A 52 5.72 20.29 9.53
C PRO A 52 5.47 18.85 9.03
N LEU A 53 5.27 17.92 9.95
CA LEU A 53 4.84 16.56 9.67
C LEU A 53 3.36 16.43 10.03
N PRO A 54 2.46 16.66 9.06
CA PRO A 54 1.04 16.46 9.28
C PRO A 54 0.78 14.96 9.51
N MET A 55 0.01 14.67 10.52
CA MET A 55 -0.35 13.30 10.89
C MET A 55 -1.86 13.17 10.96
N GLU A 56 -2.39 12.12 10.35
CA GLU A 56 -3.82 11.80 10.38
C GLU A 56 -4.05 10.57 11.27
N PRO A 57 -4.54 10.75 12.51
CA PRO A 57 -4.69 9.65 13.47
C PRO A 57 -5.64 8.55 13.01
N ALA A 58 -6.60 8.88 12.14
CA ALA A 58 -7.59 7.96 11.59
C ALA A 58 -6.98 6.72 10.93
N HIS A 59 -5.75 6.83 10.41
CA HIS A 59 -5.05 5.75 9.69
C HIS A 59 -3.92 5.08 10.49
N TYR A 60 -3.57 5.58 11.67
CA TYR A 60 -2.42 5.06 12.43
C TYR A 60 -2.52 3.59 12.78
N LEU A 61 -3.68 3.16 13.25
CA LEU A 61 -3.86 1.77 13.62
C LEU A 61 -3.65 0.87 12.41
N GLN A 62 -4.17 1.26 11.26
CA GLN A 62 -4.04 0.51 10.01
C GLN A 62 -2.57 0.40 9.59
N TYR A 63 -1.81 1.49 9.64
CA TYR A 63 -0.38 1.47 9.32
C TYR A 63 0.43 0.59 10.27
N VAL A 64 0.20 0.72 11.58
CA VAL A 64 0.89 -0.09 12.58
C VAL A 64 0.55 -1.57 12.43
N MET A 65 -0.72 -1.92 12.28
CA MET A 65 -1.15 -3.30 12.12
C MET A 65 -0.63 -3.92 10.83
N MET A 66 -0.68 -3.19 9.70
CA MET A 66 -0.13 -3.66 8.42
C MET A 66 1.39 -3.80 8.47
N PHE A 67 2.09 -2.93 9.18
CA PHE A 67 3.52 -3.06 9.40
C PHE A 67 3.87 -4.31 10.23
N VAL A 68 3.17 -4.52 11.33
CA VAL A 68 3.36 -5.69 12.21
C VAL A 68 3.06 -6.99 11.46
N ILE A 69 1.93 -7.06 10.73
CA ILE A 69 1.59 -8.25 9.96
C ILE A 69 2.62 -8.52 8.85
N GLY A 70 3.19 -7.48 8.24
CA GLY A 70 4.27 -7.61 7.27
C GLY A 70 5.54 -8.24 7.86
N ILE A 71 5.93 -7.83 9.09
CA ILE A 71 7.05 -8.45 9.82
C ILE A 71 6.74 -9.92 10.12
N LEU A 72 5.54 -10.22 10.61
CA LEU A 72 5.11 -11.58 10.92
C LEU A 72 5.06 -12.45 9.65
N ALA A 73 4.51 -11.93 8.56
CA ALA A 73 4.44 -12.61 7.27
C ALA A 73 5.84 -12.99 6.76
N ARG A 74 6.81 -12.10 6.92
CA ARG A 74 8.22 -12.40 6.59
C ARG A 74 8.81 -13.43 7.55
N ARG A 75 8.57 -13.28 8.86
CA ARG A 75 9.13 -14.17 9.89
C ARG A 75 8.64 -15.61 9.75
N PHE A 76 7.38 -15.81 9.42
CA PHE A 76 6.75 -17.12 9.27
C PHE A 76 6.74 -17.64 7.83
N ALA A 77 7.37 -16.92 6.91
CA ALA A 77 7.38 -17.23 5.48
C ALA A 77 5.97 -17.44 4.90
N TRP A 78 5.02 -16.59 5.33
CA TRP A 78 3.62 -16.70 4.86
C TRP A 78 3.49 -16.42 3.37
N LEU A 79 4.32 -15.53 2.85
CA LEU A 79 4.29 -15.16 1.43
C LEU A 79 4.68 -16.32 0.53
N GLU A 80 5.65 -17.14 0.97
CA GLU A 80 6.09 -18.34 0.26
C GLU A 80 5.10 -19.49 0.41
N LYS A 81 4.42 -19.58 1.56
CA LYS A 81 3.54 -20.69 1.94
C LYS A 81 2.06 -20.46 1.67
N MET A 82 1.68 -19.29 1.22
CA MET A 82 0.29 -18.95 0.90
C MET A 82 -0.21 -19.83 -0.25
N GLY A 83 -1.32 -20.55 0.00
CA GLY A 83 -1.95 -21.41 -1.02
C GLY A 83 -2.57 -20.60 -2.16
N ASN A 84 -2.56 -21.14 -3.36
CA ASN A 84 -3.12 -20.47 -4.55
C ASN A 84 -4.59 -20.11 -4.38
N THR A 85 -5.39 -20.98 -3.74
CA THR A 85 -6.80 -20.70 -3.45
C THR A 85 -6.95 -19.50 -2.54
N THR A 86 -6.15 -19.40 -1.46
CA THR A 86 -6.19 -18.25 -0.54
C THR A 86 -5.81 -16.97 -1.26
N GLY A 87 -4.76 -17.00 -2.07
CA GLY A 87 -4.31 -15.84 -2.83
C GLY A 87 -5.34 -15.37 -3.86
N ALA A 88 -5.84 -16.29 -4.68
CA ALA A 88 -6.84 -15.98 -5.71
C ALA A 88 -8.15 -15.45 -5.11
N LEU A 89 -8.65 -16.08 -4.02
CA LEU A 89 -9.83 -15.59 -3.32
C LEU A 89 -9.59 -14.23 -2.68
N SER A 90 -8.41 -13.98 -2.11
CA SER A 90 -8.07 -12.67 -1.57
C SER A 90 -8.11 -11.60 -2.64
N LEU A 91 -7.52 -11.87 -3.82
CA LEU A 91 -7.57 -10.94 -4.94
C LEU A 91 -9.00 -10.69 -5.41
N ALA A 92 -9.79 -11.75 -5.58
CA ALA A 92 -11.18 -11.64 -6.01
C ALA A 92 -12.02 -10.80 -5.03
N ILE A 93 -11.91 -11.08 -3.72
CA ILE A 93 -12.59 -10.30 -2.68
C ILE A 93 -12.12 -8.84 -2.69
N GLY A 94 -10.80 -8.60 -2.76
CA GLY A 94 -10.24 -7.27 -2.82
C GLY A 94 -10.72 -6.47 -4.04
N CYS A 95 -10.75 -7.10 -5.23
CA CYS A 95 -11.30 -6.48 -6.43
C CYS A 95 -12.80 -6.19 -6.32
N LEU A 96 -13.58 -7.11 -5.77
CA LEU A 96 -15.02 -6.90 -5.56
C LEU A 96 -15.28 -5.73 -4.60
N LEU A 97 -14.53 -5.64 -3.52
CA LEU A 97 -14.59 -4.50 -2.59
C LEU A 97 -14.17 -3.20 -3.29
N ALA A 98 -13.11 -3.21 -4.10
CA ALA A 98 -12.68 -2.04 -4.85
C ALA A 98 -13.76 -1.56 -5.85
N ILE A 99 -14.35 -2.48 -6.60
CA ILE A 99 -15.46 -2.19 -7.52
C ILE A 99 -16.66 -1.63 -6.73
N GLY A 100 -16.97 -2.19 -5.56
CA GLY A 100 -18.07 -1.73 -4.70
C GLY A 100 -17.95 -0.24 -4.31
N ILE A 101 -16.73 0.29 -4.17
CA ILE A 101 -16.53 1.72 -3.95
C ILE A 101 -16.91 2.55 -5.18
N TYR A 102 -16.58 2.07 -6.38
CA TYR A 102 -16.92 2.77 -7.62
C TYR A 102 -18.43 2.76 -7.93
N LEU A 103 -19.13 1.73 -7.50
CA LEU A 103 -20.58 1.59 -7.72
C LEU A 103 -21.44 2.36 -6.70
N ARG A 104 -20.85 3.27 -5.92
CA ARG A 104 -21.58 4.13 -5.00
C ARG A 104 -22.32 5.21 -5.78
N ASP A 105 -23.63 5.11 -5.81
CA ASP A 105 -24.54 5.99 -6.56
C ASP A 105 -25.35 6.95 -5.69
N GLY A 106 -25.00 7.07 -4.39
CA GLY A 106 -25.74 7.91 -3.44
C GLY A 106 -26.93 7.22 -2.75
N GLY A 107 -27.20 5.95 -3.08
CA GLY A 107 -28.26 5.15 -2.44
C GLY A 107 -27.90 4.53 -1.10
N ALA A 108 -28.66 3.53 -0.67
CA ALA A 108 -28.46 2.82 0.60
C ALA A 108 -27.07 2.19 0.72
N TRP A 109 -26.49 1.72 -0.40
CA TRP A 109 -25.14 1.19 -0.45
C TRP A 109 -24.10 2.26 -0.08
N ASN A 110 -24.25 3.47 -0.61
CA ASN A 110 -23.35 4.59 -0.27
C ASN A 110 -23.45 4.94 1.22
N ALA A 111 -24.66 4.98 1.79
CA ALA A 111 -24.86 5.25 3.21
C ALA A 111 -24.17 4.18 4.07
N PHE A 112 -24.35 2.89 3.74
CA PHE A 112 -23.71 1.77 4.42
C PHE A 112 -22.18 1.85 4.37
N VAL A 113 -21.60 2.05 3.17
CA VAL A 113 -20.14 2.13 3.02
C VAL A 113 -19.58 3.34 3.75
N THR A 114 -20.28 4.46 3.77
CA THR A 114 -19.84 5.68 4.46
C THR A 114 -19.86 5.51 5.98
N GLU A 115 -20.89 4.89 6.52
CA GLU A 115 -21.02 4.64 7.96
C GLU A 115 -19.94 3.64 8.44
N TRP A 116 -19.73 2.56 7.71
CA TRP A 116 -18.80 1.49 8.06
C TRP A 116 -17.46 1.57 7.33
N PHE A 117 -17.08 2.76 6.86
CA PHE A 117 -15.93 2.95 5.99
C PHE A 117 -14.62 2.42 6.58
N GLY A 118 -14.40 2.58 7.88
CA GLY A 118 -13.21 2.05 8.56
C GLY A 118 -13.06 0.53 8.45
N ILE A 119 -14.17 -0.21 8.55
CA ILE A 119 -14.17 -1.67 8.41
C ILE A 119 -14.00 -2.05 6.94
N TYR A 120 -14.75 -1.39 6.06
CA TYR A 120 -14.70 -1.64 4.62
C TYR A 120 -13.30 -1.44 4.04
N GLU A 121 -12.68 -0.30 4.33
CA GLU A 121 -11.33 0.04 3.88
C GLU A 121 -10.28 -0.92 4.43
N SER A 122 -10.40 -1.32 5.70
CA SER A 122 -9.48 -2.26 6.33
C SER A 122 -9.53 -3.64 5.68
N LEU A 123 -10.72 -4.14 5.40
CA LEU A 123 -10.90 -5.40 4.67
C LEU A 123 -10.36 -5.28 3.25
N LEU A 124 -10.69 -4.20 2.55
CA LEU A 124 -10.15 -3.93 1.21
C LEU A 124 -8.62 -3.95 1.22
N CYS A 125 -7.99 -3.22 2.16
CA CYS A 125 -6.55 -3.14 2.29
C CYS A 125 -5.92 -4.52 2.48
N VAL A 126 -6.43 -5.32 3.41
CA VAL A 126 -5.90 -6.66 3.70
C VAL A 126 -6.02 -7.57 2.47
N PHE A 127 -7.22 -7.66 1.89
CA PHE A 127 -7.47 -8.58 0.78
C PHE A 127 -6.74 -8.18 -0.49
N ILE A 128 -6.69 -6.88 -0.81
CA ILE A 128 -5.97 -6.43 -2.01
C ILE A 128 -4.46 -6.62 -1.85
N CYS A 129 -3.87 -6.35 -0.66
CA CYS A 129 -2.44 -6.54 -0.42
C CYS A 129 -2.05 -8.02 -0.54
N PHE A 130 -2.76 -8.92 0.14
CA PHE A 130 -2.45 -10.35 0.06
C PHE A 130 -2.72 -10.93 -1.32
N GLY A 131 -3.79 -10.48 -1.98
CA GLY A 131 -4.13 -10.88 -3.35
C GLY A 131 -3.09 -10.45 -4.37
N LEU A 132 -2.61 -9.19 -4.30
CA LEU A 132 -1.56 -8.69 -5.18
C LEU A 132 -0.22 -9.39 -4.94
N ILE A 133 0.16 -9.62 -3.68
CA ILE A 133 1.38 -10.37 -3.38
C ILE A 133 1.34 -11.76 -4.01
N TRP A 134 0.22 -12.47 -3.87
CA TRP A 134 0.03 -13.75 -4.54
C TRP A 134 0.12 -13.64 -6.06
N LEU A 135 -0.57 -12.67 -6.65
CA LEU A 135 -0.58 -12.45 -8.10
C LEU A 135 0.84 -12.22 -8.63
N PHE A 136 1.60 -11.34 -8.00
CA PHE A 136 2.97 -11.05 -8.42
C PHE A 136 3.93 -12.22 -8.17
N ARG A 137 3.69 -13.00 -7.12
CA ARG A 137 4.48 -14.22 -6.87
C ARG A 137 4.27 -15.26 -7.97
N GLU A 138 3.03 -15.50 -8.39
CA GLU A 138 2.70 -16.55 -9.38
C GLU A 138 2.98 -16.10 -10.82
N TYR A 139 2.65 -14.85 -11.16
CA TYR A 139 2.65 -14.39 -12.55
C TYR A 139 3.64 -13.27 -12.83
N GLY A 140 4.15 -12.60 -11.80
CA GLY A 140 5.04 -11.44 -11.94
C GLY A 140 6.49 -11.69 -11.56
N ASN A 141 6.87 -12.93 -11.25
CA ASN A 141 8.23 -13.28 -10.83
C ASN A 141 9.18 -13.45 -12.04
N TRP A 142 9.35 -12.38 -12.79
CA TRP A 142 10.22 -12.38 -13.96
C TRP A 142 11.66 -12.03 -13.55
N GLU A 143 12.56 -12.98 -13.73
CA GLU A 143 14.01 -12.82 -13.50
C GLU A 143 14.69 -12.15 -14.70
N SER A 144 14.40 -10.87 -14.96
CA SER A 144 15.14 -10.10 -15.95
C SER A 144 16.00 -9.01 -15.28
N LYS A 145 17.09 -8.61 -15.94
CA LYS A 145 17.96 -7.51 -15.47
C LYS A 145 17.18 -6.19 -15.31
N PHE A 146 16.18 -5.97 -16.15
CA PHE A 146 15.31 -4.78 -16.09
C PHE A 146 14.49 -4.79 -14.80
N TRP A 147 13.83 -5.90 -14.46
CA TRP A 147 13.02 -5.98 -13.22
C TRP A 147 13.86 -5.93 -11.96
N GLN A 148 15.07 -6.52 -11.99
CA GLN A 148 16.02 -6.38 -10.88
C GLN A 148 16.47 -4.92 -10.72
N TRP A 149 16.70 -4.21 -11.81
CA TRP A 149 17.01 -2.78 -11.78
C TRP A 149 15.83 -1.97 -11.21
N CYS A 150 14.60 -2.20 -11.67
CA CYS A 150 13.40 -1.55 -11.13
C CYS A 150 13.24 -1.83 -9.63
N ALA A 151 13.35 -3.08 -9.20
CA ALA A 151 13.25 -3.46 -7.80
C ALA A 151 14.30 -2.74 -6.93
N ALA A 152 15.52 -2.59 -7.45
CA ALA A 152 16.56 -1.87 -6.75
C ALA A 152 16.28 -0.37 -6.59
N GLN A 153 15.50 0.25 -7.47
CA GLN A 153 15.16 1.69 -7.41
C GLN A 153 13.82 1.96 -6.72
N SER A 154 12.98 0.93 -6.48
CA SER A 154 11.58 1.15 -6.07
C SER A 154 11.42 1.93 -4.78
N TYR A 155 12.30 1.74 -3.79
CA TYR A 155 12.24 2.49 -2.53
C TYR A 155 12.52 3.99 -2.72
N GLY A 156 13.56 4.33 -3.47
CA GLY A 156 13.85 5.73 -3.76
C GLY A 156 12.82 6.36 -4.69
N ALA A 157 12.32 5.61 -5.68
CA ALA A 157 11.22 6.07 -6.52
C ALA A 157 9.97 6.39 -5.69
N TYR A 158 9.65 5.57 -4.69
CA TYR A 158 8.58 5.84 -3.73
C TYR A 158 8.80 7.15 -2.94
N ILE A 159 10.02 7.47 -2.56
CA ILE A 159 10.32 8.72 -1.85
C ILE A 159 10.18 9.93 -2.79
N PHE A 160 10.70 9.86 -4.00
CA PHE A 160 10.78 11.00 -4.91
C PHE A 160 9.52 11.25 -5.73
N HIS A 161 8.66 10.25 -5.93
CA HIS A 161 7.51 10.40 -6.83
C HIS A 161 6.56 11.53 -6.43
N LEU A 162 6.31 11.72 -5.14
CA LEU A 162 5.38 12.74 -4.67
C LEU A 162 5.86 14.14 -5.03
N LEU A 163 7.15 14.43 -4.77
CA LEU A 163 7.75 15.71 -5.10
C LEU A 163 7.71 15.97 -6.61
N LEU A 164 8.10 14.98 -7.41
CA LEU A 164 8.09 15.08 -8.87
C LEU A 164 6.67 15.26 -9.42
N MET A 165 5.70 14.56 -8.86
CA MET A 165 4.29 14.69 -9.25
C MET A 165 3.79 16.12 -9.03
N ILE A 166 4.07 16.71 -7.87
CA ILE A 166 3.68 18.09 -7.55
C ILE A 166 4.34 19.08 -8.54
N VAL A 167 5.65 18.96 -8.77
CA VAL A 167 6.38 19.82 -9.70
C VAL A 167 5.82 19.70 -11.11
N LEU A 168 5.53 18.49 -11.59
CA LEU A 168 4.97 18.27 -12.91
C LEU A 168 3.52 18.79 -13.03
N GLN A 169 2.71 18.66 -11.98
CA GLN A 169 1.37 19.25 -11.97
C GLN A 169 1.43 20.77 -12.14
N TYR A 170 2.29 21.45 -11.38
CA TYR A 170 2.49 22.89 -11.53
C TYR A 170 3.05 23.27 -12.92
N ALA A 171 4.05 22.56 -13.40
CA ALA A 171 4.66 22.83 -14.71
C ALA A 171 3.68 22.63 -15.89
N THR A 172 2.69 21.75 -15.73
CA THR A 172 1.71 21.44 -16.77
C THR A 172 0.37 22.13 -16.54
N ASP A 173 0.25 23.02 -15.56
CA ASP A 173 -1.03 23.64 -15.22
C ASP A 173 -1.61 24.47 -16.37
N SER A 174 -0.76 25.20 -17.07
CA SER A 174 -1.12 26.02 -18.25
C SER A 174 -1.36 25.21 -19.53
N ILE A 175 -1.01 23.91 -19.55
CA ILE A 175 -1.19 23.09 -20.75
C ILE A 175 -2.63 22.59 -20.79
N TRP A 176 -3.33 22.96 -21.87
CA TRP A 176 -4.70 22.51 -22.09
C TRP A 176 -4.73 21.03 -22.48
N MET A 177 -4.92 20.18 -21.48
CA MET A 177 -5.14 18.75 -21.63
C MET A 177 -6.39 18.35 -20.85
N GLY A 178 -7.23 17.49 -21.41
CA GLY A 178 -8.34 16.92 -20.65
C GLY A 178 -7.84 16.20 -19.37
N ALA A 179 -8.66 16.17 -18.31
CA ALA A 179 -8.26 15.61 -17.01
C ALA A 179 -7.65 14.21 -17.11
N PHE A 180 -8.22 13.34 -17.92
CA PHE A 180 -7.73 11.99 -18.13
C PHE A 180 -6.36 11.96 -18.85
N GLY A 181 -6.18 12.80 -19.88
CA GLY A 181 -4.90 12.93 -20.57
C GLY A 181 -3.81 13.44 -19.66
N LYS A 182 -4.11 14.47 -18.85
CA LYS A 182 -3.20 15.02 -17.83
C LYS A 182 -2.80 13.97 -16.80
N PHE A 183 -3.77 13.19 -16.31
CA PHE A 183 -3.52 12.09 -15.37
C PHE A 183 -2.54 11.05 -15.92
N ILE A 184 -2.77 10.56 -17.14
CA ILE A 184 -1.90 9.57 -17.79
C ILE A 184 -0.50 10.15 -18.03
N PHE A 185 -0.42 11.37 -18.58
CA PHE A 185 0.86 12.02 -18.88
C PHE A 185 1.70 12.21 -17.60
N ILE A 186 1.13 12.83 -16.57
CA ILE A 186 1.83 13.06 -15.31
C ILE A 186 2.21 11.73 -14.66
N GLY A 187 1.33 10.74 -14.65
CA GLY A 187 1.60 9.42 -14.07
C GLY A 187 2.80 8.72 -14.73
N ILE A 188 2.84 8.69 -16.06
CA ILE A 188 3.95 8.07 -16.80
C ILE A 188 5.26 8.84 -16.58
N VAL A 189 5.23 10.16 -16.75
CA VAL A 189 6.44 10.99 -16.62
C VAL A 189 6.98 10.94 -15.18
N THR A 190 6.11 11.07 -14.18
CA THR A 190 6.51 10.96 -12.76
C THR A 190 7.17 9.60 -12.48
N THR A 191 6.58 8.52 -12.98
CA THR A 191 7.13 7.18 -12.77
C THR A 191 8.53 7.08 -13.37
N ILE A 192 8.70 7.42 -14.63
CA ILE A 192 10.02 7.34 -15.32
C ILE A 192 11.04 8.23 -14.60
N CYS A 193 10.67 9.48 -14.33
CA CYS A 193 11.58 10.44 -13.65
C CYS A 193 11.96 9.98 -12.24
N SER A 194 11.06 9.37 -11.50
CA SER A 194 11.34 8.85 -10.15
C SER A 194 12.39 7.74 -10.15
N PHE A 195 12.26 6.80 -11.09
CA PHE A 195 13.24 5.72 -11.25
C PHE A 195 14.60 6.24 -11.70
N VAL A 196 14.61 7.16 -12.66
CA VAL A 196 15.85 7.78 -13.16
C VAL A 196 16.52 8.60 -12.07
N LEU A 197 15.75 9.44 -11.35
CA LEU A 197 16.27 10.25 -10.25
C LEU A 197 16.87 9.38 -9.14
N THR A 198 16.17 8.30 -8.76
CA THR A 198 16.69 7.37 -7.78
C THR A 198 17.99 6.73 -8.24
N TRP A 199 18.06 6.32 -9.49
CA TRP A 199 19.28 5.75 -10.07
C TRP A 199 20.43 6.75 -10.00
N LEU A 200 20.21 8.02 -10.36
CA LEU A 200 21.21 9.09 -10.28
C LEU A 200 21.66 9.33 -8.83
N VAL A 201 20.73 9.44 -7.88
CA VAL A 201 21.06 9.63 -6.46
C VAL A 201 21.89 8.46 -5.92
N ARG A 202 21.60 7.23 -6.33
CA ARG A 202 22.39 6.05 -5.93
C ARG A 202 23.80 5.99 -6.52
N LEU A 203 24.15 6.86 -7.47
CA LEU A 203 25.55 7.02 -7.92
C LEU A 203 26.39 7.74 -6.86
N ILE A 204 25.77 8.50 -5.96
CA ILE A 204 26.47 9.20 -4.87
C ILE A 204 26.98 8.16 -3.86
N PRO A 205 28.28 8.22 -3.49
CA PRO A 205 28.84 7.33 -2.48
C PRO A 205 28.09 7.42 -1.15
N GLY A 206 27.61 6.28 -0.65
CA GLY A 206 26.82 6.21 0.60
C GLY A 206 25.30 6.20 0.40
N ALA A 207 24.76 6.80 -0.64
CA ALA A 207 23.31 6.80 -0.90
C ALA A 207 22.73 5.38 -1.09
N LYS A 208 23.51 4.46 -1.68
CA LYS A 208 23.14 3.03 -1.81
C LYS A 208 22.88 2.30 -0.50
N ARG A 209 23.29 2.85 0.64
CA ARG A 209 23.07 2.24 1.96
C ARG A 209 21.69 2.61 2.52
N VAL A 210 21.13 3.69 2.03
CA VAL A 210 19.84 4.24 2.49
C VAL A 210 18.74 3.98 1.47
N LEU A 211 19.03 4.12 0.19
CA LEU A 211 18.18 3.88 -0.97
C LEU A 211 18.57 2.57 -1.66
#